data_1bc93ea80224a306fd909e521ec7ac9a
#
_entry.id   1bc93ea80224a306fd909e521ec7ac9a
#
_cell.length_a   1.000
_cell.length_b   1.000
_cell.length_c   1.000
_cell.angle_alpha   90.00
_cell.angle_beta   90.00
_cell.angle_gamma   90.00
#
_symmetry.space_group_name_H-M   'P 1'
#
loop_
_entity.id
_entity.type
_entity.pdbx_description
1 polymer ?
#
loop_
_entity_poly.entity_id
_entity_poly.type
_entity_poly.pdbx_seq_one_letter_code
_entity_poly.pdbx_strand_id
1 'polypeptide(L)'
;MNGINQNVNGGSVFRVDKFVVPAAARKEILVKVKTTHELLRQQQGFVQDFLLEQFSGPGEFNLVTIVEWESQAAVDKVVPIVKAAHERIAFSPQETIARLG
;
A
#
# COMPACT_ATOMS: atom_id res chain seq x y z
N MET A 1 -12.07 6.34 15.48
CA MET A 1 -12.23 6.22 14.97
C MET A 1 -11.62 6.18 14.95
N ASN A 2 -11.35 6.19 14.65
CA ASN A 2 -11.23 6.07 14.23
C ASN A 2 -10.60 6.37 13.88
N GLY A 3 -10.19 6.39 13.57
CA GLY A 3 -9.88 6.61 12.96
C GLY A 3 -9.66 6.84 12.53
N ILE A 4 -9.70 7.36 12.55
CA ILE A 4 -10.22 7.30 11.90
C ILE A 4 -10.05 6.83 11.25
N ASN A 5 -9.54 6.42 11.35
CA ASN A 5 -9.81 6.01 10.29
C ASN A 5 -11.03 5.55 10.17
N GLN A 6 -11.63 5.73 10.82
CA GLN A 6 -12.95 5.22 10.74
C GLN A 6 -13.78 6.08 9.85
N ASN A 7 -14.37 5.46 8.90
CA ASN A 7 -15.27 6.12 8.01
C ASN A 7 -16.57 6.40 8.75
N VAL A 8 -16.95 7.66 8.82
CA VAL A 8 -18.12 8.06 9.58
C VAL A 8 -19.42 7.51 9.01
N ASN A 9 -19.41 7.09 7.76
CA ASN A 9 -20.58 6.51 7.12
C ASN A 9 -20.75 5.03 7.44
N GLY A 10 -19.85 4.47 8.23
CA GLY A 10 -19.89 3.06 8.54
C GLY A 10 -19.60 2.15 7.38
N GLY A 11 -19.05 2.72 6.29
CA GLY A 11 -18.78 1.97 5.09
C GLY A 11 -17.32 1.58 4.96
N SER A 12 -16.67 2.14 3.97
CA SER A 12 -15.33 1.76 3.56
C SER A 12 -14.26 2.06 4.59
N VAL A 13 -13.18 1.29 4.51
CA VAL A 13 -11.96 1.49 5.27
C VAL A 13 -10.82 1.76 4.29
N PHE A 14 -10.00 2.75 4.61
CA PHE A 14 -8.87 3.11 3.77
C PHE A 14 -7.56 2.73 4.44
N ARG A 15 -6.70 2.03 3.71
CA ARG A 15 -5.32 1.81 4.09
C ARG A 15 -4.46 2.81 3.35
N VAL A 16 -3.68 3.60 4.09
CA VAL A 16 -2.79 4.60 3.51
C VAL A 16 -1.38 4.30 3.99
N ASP A 17 -0.48 4.06 3.04
CA ASP A 17 0.93 3.82 3.34
C ASP A 17 1.77 4.88 2.65
N LYS A 18 2.75 5.40 3.37
CA LYS A 18 3.61 6.48 2.87
C LYS A 18 5.06 6.02 2.91
N PHE A 19 5.79 6.33 1.85
CA PHE A 19 7.17 5.91 1.72
C PHE A 19 8.07 7.07 1.33
N VAL A 20 9.28 7.07 1.87
CA VAL A 20 10.37 7.90 1.35
C VAL A 20 11.19 6.98 0.46
N VAL A 21 11.09 7.19 -0.85
CA VAL A 21 11.73 6.29 -1.82
C VAL A 21 12.89 7.03 -2.48
N PRO A 22 14.13 6.57 -2.25
CA PRO A 22 15.28 7.12 -2.94
C PRO A 22 15.19 6.85 -4.44
N ALA A 23 15.79 7.72 -5.24
CA ALA A 23 15.75 7.59 -6.69
C ALA A 23 16.27 6.22 -7.15
N ALA A 24 17.30 5.71 -6.49
CA ALA A 24 17.88 4.41 -6.84
C ALA A 24 16.93 3.23 -6.62
N ALA A 25 15.98 3.37 -5.69
CA ALA A 25 15.04 2.31 -5.36
C ALA A 25 13.70 2.45 -6.10
N ARG A 26 13.47 3.57 -6.77
CA ARG A 26 12.17 3.93 -7.31
C ARG A 26 11.60 2.85 -8.23
N LYS A 27 12.38 2.43 -9.22
CA LYS A 27 11.90 1.49 -10.23
C LYS A 27 11.51 0.15 -9.63
N GLU A 28 12.35 -0.38 -8.76
CA GLU A 28 12.08 -1.66 -8.11
C GLU A 28 10.87 -1.58 -7.19
N ILE A 29 10.77 -0.51 -6.40
CA ILE A 29 9.64 -0.31 -5.50
C ILE A 29 8.34 -0.20 -6.29
N LEU A 30 8.32 0.60 -7.35
CA LEU A 30 7.11 0.78 -8.15
C LEU A 30 6.62 -0.53 -8.76
N VAL A 31 7.53 -1.34 -9.29
CA VAL A 31 7.16 -2.62 -9.88
C VAL A 31 6.51 -3.52 -8.83
N LYS A 32 7.12 -3.61 -7.66
CA LYS A 32 6.63 -4.51 -6.60
C LYS A 32 5.34 -4.01 -5.98
N VAL A 33 5.19 -2.69 -5.82
CA VAL A 33 3.94 -2.11 -5.32
C VAL A 33 2.81 -2.38 -6.31
N LYS A 34 3.05 -2.19 -7.60
CA LYS A 34 2.04 -2.46 -8.61
C LYS A 34 1.64 -3.93 -8.62
N THR A 35 2.60 -4.83 -8.47
CA THR A 35 2.31 -6.26 -8.39
C THR A 35 1.44 -6.58 -7.18
N THR A 36 1.75 -5.97 -6.03
CA THR A 36 0.94 -6.15 -4.83
C THR A 36 -0.48 -5.64 -5.06
N HIS A 37 -0.63 -4.46 -5.66
CA HIS A 37 -1.96 -3.90 -5.93
C HIS A 37 -2.76 -4.78 -6.89
N GLU A 38 -2.12 -5.41 -7.86
CA GLU A 38 -2.80 -6.36 -8.73
C GLU A 38 -3.37 -7.54 -7.94
N LEU A 39 -2.61 -8.04 -6.97
CA LEU A 39 -3.08 -9.09 -6.08
C LEU A 39 -4.28 -8.62 -5.26
N LEU A 40 -4.20 -7.40 -4.71
CA LEU A 40 -5.27 -6.84 -3.88
C LEU A 40 -6.56 -6.69 -4.66
N ARG A 41 -6.47 -6.31 -5.94
CA ARG A 41 -7.65 -6.11 -6.79
C ARG A 41 -8.44 -7.40 -6.99
N GLN A 42 -7.84 -8.54 -6.78
CA GLN A 42 -8.48 -9.83 -6.93
C GLN A 42 -9.17 -10.31 -5.66
N GLN A 43 -9.01 -9.57 -4.55
CA GLN A 43 -9.54 -10.00 -3.27
C GLN A 43 -10.95 -9.49 -3.05
N GLN A 44 -11.74 -10.31 -2.35
CA GLN A 44 -13.09 -9.93 -1.98
C GLN A 44 -13.07 -8.73 -1.05
N GLY A 45 -13.93 -7.75 -1.32
CA GLY A 45 -14.00 -6.55 -0.51
C GLY A 45 -13.14 -5.41 -0.98
N PHE A 46 -12.34 -5.62 -2.01
CA PHE A 46 -11.55 -4.55 -2.62
C PHE A 46 -12.49 -3.57 -3.33
N VAL A 47 -12.27 -2.27 -3.15
CA VAL A 47 -13.07 -1.23 -3.81
C VAL A 47 -12.24 -0.51 -4.87
N GLN A 48 -11.14 0.11 -4.47
CA GLN A 48 -10.28 0.83 -5.41
C GLN A 48 -8.93 1.11 -4.78
N ASP A 49 -7.96 1.47 -5.62
CA ASP A 49 -6.62 1.81 -5.15
C ASP A 49 -6.06 3.01 -5.89
N PHE A 50 -5.08 3.64 -5.26
CA PHE A 50 -4.34 4.74 -5.85
C PHE A 50 -2.87 4.57 -5.52
N LEU A 51 -2.03 4.88 -6.50
CA LEU A 51 -0.59 4.95 -6.33
C LEU A 51 -0.18 6.36 -6.73
N LEU A 52 0.23 7.16 -5.76
CA LEU A 52 0.51 8.57 -5.97
C LEU A 52 1.99 8.84 -5.74
N GLU A 53 2.58 9.62 -6.62
CA GLU A 53 3.98 9.98 -6.53
C GLU A 53 4.10 11.49 -6.55
N GLN A 54 4.91 12.04 -5.63
CA GLN A 54 5.17 13.47 -5.59
C GLN A 54 6.33 13.79 -6.53
N PHE A 55 6.11 14.67 -7.46
CA PHE A 55 7.15 15.11 -8.39
C PHE A 55 7.78 16.45 -8.02
N SER A 56 7.09 17.24 -7.21
CA SER A 56 7.59 18.56 -6.84
C SER A 56 6.92 19.02 -5.55
N GLY A 57 7.47 20.07 -4.96
CA GLY A 57 6.93 20.68 -3.75
C GLY A 57 7.55 20.10 -2.49
N PRO A 58 7.28 20.72 -1.34
CA PRO A 58 7.80 20.26 -0.07
C PRO A 58 7.08 18.98 0.38
N GLY A 59 7.79 18.15 1.09
CA GLY A 59 7.21 16.94 1.64
C GLY A 59 8.24 15.86 1.71
N GLU A 60 8.25 15.14 2.82
CA GLU A 60 9.22 14.09 3.05
C GLU A 60 8.88 12.83 2.27
N PHE A 61 7.58 12.49 2.25
CA PHE A 61 7.12 11.26 1.60
C PHE A 61 6.85 11.54 0.13
N ASN A 62 7.42 10.74 -0.72
CA ASN A 62 7.28 10.90 -2.17
C ASN A 62 6.50 9.78 -2.86
N LEU A 63 6.07 8.79 -2.12
CA LEU A 63 5.20 7.73 -2.63
C LEU A 63 4.12 7.44 -1.61
N VAL A 64 2.87 7.44 -2.06
CA VAL A 64 1.72 7.17 -1.20
C VAL A 64 0.83 6.14 -1.88
N THR A 65 0.47 5.10 -1.17
CA THR A 65 -0.48 4.12 -1.66
C THR A 65 -1.75 4.20 -0.82
N ILE A 66 -2.89 4.15 -1.50
CA ILE A 66 -4.19 4.20 -0.84
C ILE A 66 -5.01 3.04 -1.39
N VAL A 67 -5.57 2.24 -0.49
CA VAL A 67 -6.43 1.13 -0.89
C VAL A 67 -7.71 1.22 -0.08
N GLU A 68 -8.84 1.25 -0.77
CA GLU A 68 -10.14 1.29 -0.14
C GLU A 68 -10.73 -0.12 -0.10
N TRP A 69 -11.23 -0.50 1.08
CA TRP A 69 -11.87 -1.79 1.31
C TRP A 69 -13.30 -1.57 1.80
N GLU A 70 -14.19 -2.49 1.48
CA GLU A 70 -15.58 -2.34 1.88
C GLU A 70 -15.80 -2.45 3.39
N SER A 71 -14.84 -3.08 4.12
CA SER A 71 -14.96 -3.25 5.57
C SER A 71 -13.62 -3.60 6.19
N GLN A 72 -13.54 -3.47 7.51
CA GLN A 72 -12.37 -3.92 8.26
C GLN A 72 -12.20 -5.44 8.15
N ALA A 73 -13.29 -6.18 8.10
CA ALA A 73 -13.22 -7.63 7.96
C ALA A 73 -12.52 -8.03 6.65
N ALA A 74 -12.76 -7.28 5.57
CA ALA A 74 -12.10 -7.53 4.29
C ALA A 74 -10.59 -7.29 4.42
N VAL A 75 -10.19 -6.23 5.12
CA VAL A 75 -8.77 -5.96 5.38
C VAL A 75 -8.15 -7.11 6.16
N ASP A 76 -8.81 -7.55 7.21
CA ASP A 76 -8.29 -8.63 8.07
C ASP A 76 -8.07 -9.91 7.28
N LYS A 77 -8.92 -10.19 6.32
CA LYS A 77 -8.78 -11.39 5.48
C LYS A 77 -7.60 -11.29 4.52
N VAL A 78 -7.30 -10.09 4.03
CA VAL A 78 -6.26 -9.92 3.02
C VAL A 78 -4.87 -9.84 3.61
N VAL A 79 -4.73 -9.41 4.86
CA VAL A 79 -3.42 -9.24 5.49
C VAL A 79 -2.56 -10.50 5.41
N PRO A 80 -3.03 -11.68 5.80
CA PRO A 80 -2.19 -12.88 5.68
C PRO A 80 -1.88 -13.27 4.23
N ILE A 81 -2.77 -12.95 3.30
CA ILE A 81 -2.54 -13.24 1.88
C ILE A 81 -1.39 -12.37 1.35
N VAL A 82 -1.41 -11.08 1.68
CA VAL A 82 -0.35 -10.16 1.25
C VAL A 82 0.98 -10.53 1.91
N LYS A 83 0.94 -10.86 3.19
CA LYS A 83 2.14 -11.27 3.91
C LYS A 83 2.78 -12.50 3.26
N ALA A 84 1.98 -13.50 2.94
CA ALA A 84 2.47 -14.71 2.30
C ALA A 84 3.05 -14.42 0.92
N ALA A 85 2.42 -13.53 0.16
CA ALA A 85 2.91 -13.13 -1.15
C ALA A 85 4.25 -12.41 -1.06
N HIS A 86 4.39 -11.50 -0.08
CA HIS A 86 5.64 -10.78 0.13
C HIS A 86 6.76 -11.73 0.55
N GLU A 87 6.46 -12.69 1.40
CA GLU A 87 7.45 -13.68 1.83
C GLU A 87 7.92 -14.53 0.65
N ARG A 88 6.98 -14.91 -0.22
CA ARG A 88 7.29 -15.75 -1.38
C ARG A 88 8.24 -15.06 -2.34
N ILE A 89 8.12 -13.74 -2.52
CA ILE A 89 8.98 -12.98 -3.41
C ILE A 89 10.08 -12.23 -2.65
N ALA A 90 10.21 -12.50 -1.34
CA ALA A 90 11.20 -11.87 -0.47
C ALA A 90 11.14 -10.34 -0.56
N PHE A 91 9.93 -9.77 -0.58
CA PHE A 91 9.76 -8.33 -0.71
C PHE A 91 9.39 -7.70 0.64
N SER A 92 10.16 -6.66 0.99
CA SER A 92 9.82 -5.75 2.07
C SER A 92 10.16 -4.35 1.57
N PRO A 93 9.19 -3.44 1.47
CA PRO A 93 9.48 -2.08 1.01
C PRO A 93 10.56 -1.41 1.83
N GLN A 94 10.56 -1.56 3.15
CA GLN A 94 11.55 -0.95 4.01
C GLN A 94 12.93 -1.53 3.78
N GLU A 95 13.05 -2.85 3.62
CA GLU A 95 14.33 -3.50 3.36
C GLU A 95 14.85 -3.11 1.99
N THR A 96 13.98 -3.05 0.98
CA THR A 96 14.37 -2.66 -0.36
C THR A 96 14.91 -1.23 -0.36
N ILE A 97 14.24 -0.32 0.32
CA ILE A 97 14.67 1.07 0.42
C ILE A 97 16.02 1.15 1.11
N ALA A 98 16.19 0.43 2.23
CA ALA A 98 17.45 0.44 2.98
C ALA A 98 18.61 -0.13 2.15
N ARG A 99 18.33 -1.18 1.37
CA ARG A 99 19.36 -1.84 0.55
C ARG A 99 19.81 -0.98 -0.62
N LEU A 100 18.87 -0.28 -1.25
CA LEU A 100 19.14 0.48 -2.47
C LEU A 100 19.37 1.97 -2.24
N GLY A 101 18.89 2.47 -1.14
CA GLY A 101 18.95 3.89 -0.83
C GLY A 101 20.00 4.27 0.13
#